data_18c92d14f5f3f3f068848692ea89180c
#
_entry.id   18c92d14f5f3f3f068848692ea89180c
#
_cell.length_a   1.000
_cell.length_b   1.000
_cell.length_c   1.000
_cell.angle_alpha   90.00
_cell.angle_beta   90.00
_cell.angle_gamma   90.00
#
_symmetry.space_group_name_H-M   'P 1'
#
loop_
_entity.id
_entity.type
_entity.pdbx_description
1 polymer ?
#
loop_
_entity_poly.entity_id
_entity_poly.type
_entity_poly.pdbx_seq_one_letter_code
_entity_poly.pdbx_strand_id
1 'polypeptide(L)'
;PGIAAAVAVIALIISVGSGGKKSTPASSVKAPAAQTVATEPAPTAPMEVRTMAAAELAFDEDAFFWGQERYMRKDVKTLTFQSSLQNVPSSAWDVSEAGDGSVLAWMDNGDLYVAADGAIAPNSDASWLFHKFVNLKTINFGNCFVTSSVTQMSGMFAGCSSLTGLDLSCFETSAVTDMYGVFSSCGSLTHLDLTSFDTSNVTDMSSMFDGCRSLTSLDLTSFDTSSVTDMSSMFDDCMSLPHLNLTSFDTSKVTDMAFMFTSCNSLTSLDLSNFDTSNVTNMLWMFGLCYDLTSLNLSSFDASAVTKMDDIFTRCDVLTDLNCSDARILKEYSNRR
;
A
#
# COMPACT_ATOMS: atom_id res chain seq x y z
N PRO A 1 16.72 -1.85 36.61
CA PRO A 1 17.15 -3.19 36.91
C PRO A 1 16.08 -4.19 36.55
N GLY A 2 16.42 -5.00 35.70
CA GLY A 2 16.16 -6.23 35.09
C GLY A 2 14.93 -7.05 35.49
N ILE A 3 14.45 -7.83 34.59
CA ILE A 3 14.42 -9.31 34.66
C ILE A 3 13.70 -9.82 33.41
N ALA A 4 14.44 -10.60 32.64
CA ALA A 4 13.92 -11.46 31.59
C ALA A 4 13.16 -12.64 32.20
N ALA A 5 12.06 -13.07 31.59
CA ALA A 5 11.42 -14.35 31.90
C ALA A 5 11.14 -15.12 30.61
N ALA A 6 11.90 -16.18 30.41
CA ALA A 6 11.67 -17.20 29.41
C ALA A 6 10.51 -18.13 29.85
N VAL A 7 9.57 -18.44 28.96
CA VAL A 7 8.56 -19.47 29.19
C VAL A 7 8.88 -20.66 28.31
N ALA A 8 9.22 -21.80 28.95
CA ALA A 8 9.37 -23.10 28.32
C ALA A 8 8.03 -23.81 28.32
N VAL A 9 7.58 -24.34 27.17
CA VAL A 9 6.43 -25.22 27.05
C VAL A 9 6.92 -26.68 27.11
N ILE A 10 6.48 -27.39 28.11
CA ILE A 10 6.70 -28.86 28.28
C ILE A 10 5.52 -29.57 27.64
N ALA A 11 5.79 -30.39 26.64
CA ALA A 11 4.83 -31.39 26.14
C ALA A 11 5.08 -32.73 26.80
N LEU A 12 4.08 -33.25 27.52
CA LEU A 12 4.07 -34.53 28.17
C LEU A 12 3.42 -35.57 27.23
N ILE A 13 4.15 -36.62 26.85
CA ILE A 13 3.57 -37.80 26.19
C ILE A 13 3.77 -39.00 27.10
N ILE A 14 2.65 -39.55 27.56
CA ILE A 14 2.59 -40.84 28.25
C ILE A 14 2.27 -41.89 27.20
N SER A 15 3.08 -42.95 27.13
CA SER A 15 2.66 -44.21 26.52
C SER A 15 3.25 -45.39 27.31
N VAL A 16 2.37 -46.23 27.77
CA VAL A 16 2.62 -47.50 28.49
C VAL A 16 2.50 -48.65 27.50
N GLY A 17 3.38 -49.66 27.60
CA GLY A 17 3.13 -50.91 26.95
C GLY A 17 4.36 -51.81 26.73
N SER A 18 4.64 -52.55 27.66
CA SER A 18 5.22 -53.91 27.89
C SER A 18 5.80 -54.74 26.72
N GLY A 19 6.99 -55.28 26.97
CA GLY A 19 7.27 -56.69 26.86
C GLY A 19 8.13 -57.21 25.71
N GLY A 20 9.30 -57.79 26.00
CA GLY A 20 9.89 -58.80 25.13
C GLY A 20 11.42 -58.75 24.97
N LYS A 21 12.14 -59.55 25.79
CA LYS A 21 13.58 -59.80 25.67
C LYS A 21 13.96 -60.54 24.39
N LYS A 22 15.09 -60.15 23.76
CA LYS A 22 16.11 -61.10 23.27
C LYS A 22 17.43 -60.35 22.94
N SER A 23 18.52 -61.05 23.23
CA SER A 23 19.92 -60.65 23.31
C SER A 23 20.68 -60.65 21.97
N THR A 24 21.58 -59.68 21.82
CA THR A 24 22.94 -59.61 21.19
C THR A 24 23.12 -59.87 19.69
N PRO A 25 24.18 -59.35 19.02
CA PRO A 25 25.46 -58.83 19.49
C PRO A 25 25.88 -57.45 18.94
N ALA A 26 26.94 -56.93 19.52
CA ALA A 26 27.57 -55.66 19.23
C ALA A 26 28.06 -55.48 17.77
N SER A 27 27.71 -54.37 17.17
CA SER A 27 28.36 -53.80 15.97
C SER A 27 28.88 -52.43 16.30
N SER A 28 30.14 -52.21 16.00
CA SER A 28 30.93 -50.98 16.23
C SER A 28 30.25 -49.76 15.59
N VAL A 29 29.75 -48.85 16.38
CA VAL A 29 29.25 -47.55 15.93
C VAL A 29 30.43 -46.60 15.76
N LYS A 30 30.74 -46.25 14.50
CA LYS A 30 31.65 -45.20 14.12
C LYS A 30 31.06 -43.87 14.58
N ALA A 31 31.82 -43.07 15.35
CA ALA A 31 31.41 -41.77 15.79
C ALA A 31 31.03 -40.86 14.60
N PRO A 32 29.96 -40.09 14.69
CA PRO A 32 29.61 -39.12 13.65
C PRO A 32 30.64 -38.03 13.61
N ALA A 33 31.09 -37.69 12.39
CA ALA A 33 31.96 -36.58 12.10
C ALA A 33 31.34 -35.29 12.64
N ALA A 34 32.15 -34.46 13.31
CA ALA A 34 31.75 -33.14 13.78
C ALA A 34 31.21 -32.34 12.58
N GLN A 35 29.95 -31.97 12.59
CA GLN A 35 29.38 -30.98 11.69
C GLN A 35 30.07 -29.64 12.01
N THR A 36 30.82 -29.14 11.08
CA THR A 36 31.27 -27.74 11.08
C THR A 36 30.01 -26.87 11.07
N VAL A 37 29.76 -26.22 12.17
CA VAL A 37 28.78 -25.12 12.25
C VAL A 37 29.24 -24.09 11.22
N ALA A 38 28.44 -23.89 10.18
CA ALA A 38 28.66 -22.79 9.26
C ALA A 38 28.60 -21.50 10.08
N THR A 39 29.71 -20.79 10.16
CA THR A 39 29.76 -19.44 10.75
C THR A 39 28.83 -18.59 9.91
N GLU A 40 27.85 -17.99 10.58
CA GLU A 40 26.99 -16.93 10.02
C GLU A 40 27.91 -15.90 9.33
N PRO A 41 27.61 -15.51 8.08
CA PRO A 41 28.45 -14.52 7.40
C PRO A 41 28.47 -13.26 8.26
N ALA A 42 29.66 -12.68 8.45
CA ALA A 42 29.83 -11.42 9.15
C ALA A 42 28.87 -10.38 8.55
N PRO A 43 28.29 -9.47 9.39
CA PRO A 43 27.37 -8.46 8.88
C PRO A 43 28.08 -7.70 7.75
N THR A 44 27.50 -7.76 6.57
CA THR A 44 27.94 -6.98 5.41
C THR A 44 27.87 -5.51 5.80
N ALA A 45 28.92 -4.74 5.52
CA ALA A 45 28.90 -3.30 5.72
C ALA A 45 27.64 -2.72 5.07
N PRO A 46 26.98 -1.71 5.68
CA PRO A 46 25.79 -1.11 5.10
C PRO A 46 26.09 -0.67 3.66
N MET A 47 25.20 -0.99 2.73
CA MET A 47 25.35 -0.58 1.33
C MET A 47 25.33 0.94 1.26
N GLU A 48 26.21 1.52 0.46
CA GLU A 48 26.15 2.95 0.18
C GLU A 48 24.82 3.26 -0.53
N VAL A 49 24.13 4.32 -0.11
CA VAL A 49 22.86 4.73 -0.70
C VAL A 49 23.12 5.76 -1.79
N ARG A 50 22.55 5.52 -2.97
CA ARG A 50 22.55 6.44 -4.11
C ARG A 50 21.14 6.94 -4.37
N THR A 51 20.97 8.25 -4.55
CA THR A 51 19.65 8.88 -4.67
C THR A 51 19.30 9.13 -6.15
N MET A 52 18.09 8.76 -6.52
CA MET A 52 17.50 9.11 -7.82
C MET A 52 17.05 10.56 -7.81
N ALA A 53 17.08 11.20 -8.98
CA ALA A 53 16.45 12.51 -9.19
C ALA A 53 14.94 12.44 -8.92
N ALA A 54 14.36 13.57 -8.51
CA ALA A 54 12.91 13.69 -8.35
C ALA A 54 12.19 13.44 -9.69
N ALA A 55 11.01 12.84 -9.62
CA ALA A 55 10.22 12.58 -10.81
C ALA A 55 9.55 13.87 -11.31
N GLU A 56 9.44 13.99 -12.62
CA GLU A 56 8.65 15.05 -13.25
C GLU A 56 7.18 14.64 -13.29
N LEU A 57 6.28 15.51 -12.86
CA LEU A 57 4.85 15.29 -12.98
C LEU A 57 4.44 15.37 -14.46
N ALA A 58 3.93 14.27 -14.97
CA ALA A 58 3.38 14.19 -16.33
C ALA A 58 2.01 13.52 -16.30
N PHE A 59 1.00 14.19 -16.83
CA PHE A 59 -0.38 13.68 -16.88
C PHE A 59 -0.66 12.76 -18.07
N ASP A 60 0.28 12.59 -18.98
CA ASP A 60 0.12 11.82 -20.21
C ASP A 60 1.01 10.56 -20.19
N GLU A 61 0.44 9.43 -20.58
CA GLU A 61 1.16 8.16 -20.76
C GLU A 61 2.16 8.21 -21.94
N ASP A 62 1.97 9.14 -22.85
CA ASP A 62 2.88 9.44 -23.96
C ASP A 62 4.03 10.38 -23.53
N ALA A 63 4.09 10.80 -22.27
CA ALA A 63 5.19 11.60 -21.76
C ALA A 63 6.47 10.78 -21.57
N PHE A 64 7.59 11.42 -21.82
CA PHE A 64 8.91 10.92 -21.43
C PHE A 64 9.04 10.91 -19.88
N PHE A 65 10.08 10.26 -19.37
CA PHE A 65 10.30 10.12 -17.94
C PHE A 65 11.81 10.16 -17.60
N TRP A 66 12.12 10.62 -16.41
CA TRP A 66 13.46 10.63 -15.83
C TRP A 66 14.53 11.23 -16.74
N GLY A 67 14.22 12.40 -17.32
CA GLY A 67 15.19 13.22 -18.06
C GLY A 67 15.63 12.70 -19.43
N GLN A 68 15.00 11.63 -19.96
CA GLN A 68 15.28 11.12 -21.30
C GLN A 68 14.11 11.40 -22.26
N GLU A 69 14.40 11.49 -23.56
CA GLU A 69 13.43 11.80 -24.64
C GLU A 69 13.33 10.66 -25.67
N ARG A 70 13.62 9.42 -25.28
CA ARG A 70 13.66 8.28 -26.20
C ARG A 70 12.51 7.31 -25.99
N TYR A 71 12.05 7.15 -24.74
CA TYR A 71 11.03 6.20 -24.35
C TYR A 71 9.89 6.92 -23.61
N MET A 72 8.67 6.48 -23.86
CA MET A 72 7.47 6.99 -23.21
C MET A 72 7.09 6.10 -22.02
N ARG A 73 6.33 6.62 -21.07
CA ARG A 73 5.84 5.87 -19.90
C ARG A 73 5.10 4.60 -20.30
N LYS A 74 4.27 4.65 -21.36
CA LYS A 74 3.55 3.49 -21.91
C LYS A 74 4.44 2.40 -22.51
N ASP A 75 5.71 2.67 -22.81
CA ASP A 75 6.62 1.67 -23.38
C ASP A 75 7.16 0.69 -22.31
N VAL A 76 7.02 1.04 -21.01
CA VAL A 76 7.52 0.27 -19.88
C VAL A 76 6.56 -0.86 -19.54
N LYS A 77 7.03 -2.10 -19.55
CA LYS A 77 6.26 -3.31 -19.21
C LYS A 77 6.67 -3.93 -17.88
N THR A 78 7.97 -3.89 -17.58
CA THR A 78 8.53 -4.33 -16.30
C THR A 78 9.55 -3.31 -15.81
N LEU A 79 9.78 -3.26 -14.50
CA LEU A 79 10.82 -2.44 -13.89
C LEU A 79 11.63 -3.28 -12.91
N THR A 80 12.96 -3.21 -12.99
CA THR A 80 13.86 -3.95 -12.11
C THR A 80 14.97 -3.06 -11.57
N PHE A 81 15.13 -3.04 -10.26
CA PHE A 81 16.24 -2.38 -9.57
C PHE A 81 17.38 -3.36 -9.31
N GLN A 82 18.63 -2.90 -9.47
CA GLN A 82 19.85 -3.70 -9.34
C GLN A 82 20.89 -2.97 -8.50
N SER A 83 21.58 -3.70 -7.63
CA SER A 83 22.61 -3.17 -6.71
C SER A 83 24.01 -3.12 -7.30
N SER A 84 24.16 -3.20 -8.63
CA SER A 84 25.47 -3.17 -9.30
C SER A 84 25.39 -2.53 -10.67
N LEU A 85 26.37 -1.70 -10.98
CA LEU A 85 26.59 -1.11 -12.32
C LEU A 85 27.33 -2.05 -13.29
N GLN A 86 27.58 -3.31 -12.90
CA GLN A 86 28.19 -4.28 -13.81
C GLN A 86 27.26 -4.60 -14.98
N ASN A 87 27.85 -4.60 -16.21
CA ASN A 87 27.14 -4.90 -17.46
C ASN A 87 26.03 -3.88 -17.85
N VAL A 88 26.07 -2.66 -17.32
CA VAL A 88 25.20 -1.58 -17.77
C VAL A 88 25.54 -1.23 -19.23
N PRO A 89 24.54 -1.20 -20.14
CA PRO A 89 24.81 -0.93 -21.55
C PRO A 89 25.20 0.54 -21.80
N SER A 90 25.92 0.81 -22.86
CA SER A 90 26.31 2.18 -23.27
C SER A 90 25.12 3.08 -23.64
N SER A 91 23.93 2.49 -23.80
CA SER A 91 22.67 3.21 -24.04
C SER A 91 21.99 3.71 -22.75
N ALA A 92 22.52 3.37 -21.57
CA ALA A 92 21.99 3.83 -20.30
C ALA A 92 22.12 5.35 -20.16
N TRP A 93 21.16 5.94 -19.42
CA TRP A 93 21.18 7.36 -19.10
C TRP A 93 21.23 7.56 -17.59
N ASP A 94 21.74 8.71 -17.19
CA ASP A 94 21.87 9.08 -15.79
C ASP A 94 20.52 9.49 -15.21
N VAL A 95 20.16 8.91 -14.07
CA VAL A 95 18.96 9.23 -13.28
C VAL A 95 19.32 9.57 -11.83
N SER A 96 20.61 9.79 -11.55
CA SER A 96 21.05 10.21 -10.21
C SER A 96 20.66 11.66 -9.95
N GLU A 97 20.35 11.96 -8.68
CA GLU A 97 20.04 13.34 -8.23
C GLU A 97 21.24 14.29 -8.47
N ALA A 98 22.45 13.79 -8.27
CA ALA A 98 23.67 14.54 -8.44
C ALA A 98 24.07 14.75 -9.92
N GLY A 99 23.50 14.00 -10.87
CA GLY A 99 23.88 14.02 -12.26
C GLY A 99 25.31 13.48 -12.49
N ASP A 100 25.77 12.55 -11.67
CA ASP A 100 27.14 12.05 -11.62
C ASP A 100 27.28 10.59 -12.15
N GLY A 101 26.19 10.03 -12.66
CA GLY A 101 26.13 8.66 -13.16
C GLY A 101 26.13 7.59 -12.07
N SER A 102 25.90 7.96 -10.80
CA SER A 102 25.85 7.00 -9.71
C SER A 102 24.61 6.13 -9.71
N VAL A 103 23.53 6.54 -10.41
CA VAL A 103 22.34 5.75 -10.70
C VAL A 103 22.07 5.82 -12.19
N LEU A 104 22.04 4.68 -12.86
CA LEU A 104 21.82 4.57 -14.30
C LEU A 104 20.54 3.80 -14.60
N ALA A 105 19.82 4.22 -15.64
CA ALA A 105 18.67 3.51 -16.18
C ALA A 105 18.87 3.15 -17.66
N TRP A 106 18.21 2.05 -18.10
CA TRP A 106 18.17 1.67 -19.51
C TRP A 106 16.92 0.84 -19.80
N MET A 107 16.55 0.79 -21.09
CA MET A 107 15.44 -0.01 -21.59
C MET A 107 15.96 -1.13 -22.50
N ASP A 108 15.39 -2.32 -22.33
CA ASP A 108 15.54 -3.46 -23.23
C ASP A 108 14.16 -4.07 -23.55
N ASN A 109 13.68 -3.91 -24.79
CA ASN A 109 12.41 -4.46 -25.30
C ASN A 109 11.15 -4.18 -24.44
N GLY A 110 11.13 -3.09 -23.68
CA GLY A 110 10.06 -2.69 -22.78
C GLY A 110 10.33 -3.04 -21.32
N ASP A 111 11.45 -3.68 -21.01
CA ASP A 111 11.92 -3.90 -19.67
C ASP A 111 12.83 -2.74 -19.25
N LEU A 112 12.44 -2.01 -18.23
CA LEU A 112 13.19 -0.89 -17.65
C LEU A 112 14.05 -1.40 -16.49
N TYR A 113 15.31 -1.04 -16.50
CA TYR A 113 16.26 -1.34 -15.44
C TYR A 113 16.80 -0.07 -14.83
N VAL A 114 17.01 -0.10 -13.51
CA VAL A 114 17.68 0.95 -12.74
C VAL A 114 18.77 0.31 -11.90
N ALA A 115 19.97 0.81 -11.96
CA ALA A 115 21.11 0.24 -11.25
C ALA A 115 21.98 1.30 -10.58
N ALA A 116 22.58 0.91 -9.45
CA ALA A 116 23.63 1.63 -8.76
C ALA A 116 24.59 0.65 -8.10
N ASP A 117 25.83 1.06 -7.83
CA ASP A 117 26.68 0.29 -6.92
C ASP A 117 26.26 0.60 -5.48
N GLY A 118 25.42 -0.28 -4.91
CA GLY A 118 24.86 -0.13 -3.59
C GLY A 118 23.32 -0.07 -3.55
N ALA A 119 22.77 0.62 -2.57
CA ALA A 119 21.33 0.83 -2.44
C ALA A 119 20.87 2.05 -3.27
N ILE A 120 19.63 1.99 -3.73
CA ILE A 120 18.98 3.04 -4.51
C ILE A 120 17.84 3.60 -3.66
N ALA A 121 17.86 4.90 -3.40
CA ALA A 121 16.74 5.62 -2.80
C ALA A 121 16.09 6.51 -3.85
N PRO A 122 14.76 6.67 -3.84
CA PRO A 122 14.15 7.80 -4.51
C PRO A 122 14.55 9.10 -3.81
N ASN A 123 14.26 10.24 -4.43
CA ASN A 123 14.33 11.53 -3.76
C ASN A 123 13.41 11.53 -2.52
N SER A 124 13.66 12.39 -1.53
CA SER A 124 12.78 12.52 -0.36
C SER A 124 11.34 12.91 -0.76
N ASP A 125 11.19 13.59 -1.89
CA ASP A 125 9.92 13.71 -2.61
C ASP A 125 9.89 12.64 -3.72
N ALA A 126 9.26 11.50 -3.42
CA ALA A 126 9.06 10.40 -4.35
C ALA A 126 7.70 10.47 -5.07
N SER A 127 7.03 11.64 -5.01
CA SER A 127 5.75 11.84 -5.66
C SER A 127 5.85 11.57 -7.16
N TRP A 128 4.87 10.86 -7.70
CA TRP A 128 4.71 10.58 -9.13
C TRP A 128 5.85 9.74 -9.77
N LEU A 129 6.71 9.11 -8.97
CA LEU A 129 7.93 8.42 -9.47
C LEU A 129 7.61 7.39 -10.57
N PHE A 130 6.55 6.60 -10.40
CA PHE A 130 6.11 5.58 -11.35
C PHE A 130 4.76 5.92 -12.00
N HIS A 131 4.32 7.17 -11.90
CA HIS A 131 3.02 7.62 -12.41
C HIS A 131 2.84 7.35 -13.90
N LYS A 132 1.64 6.83 -14.27
CA LYS A 132 1.25 6.61 -15.68
C LYS A 132 2.13 5.61 -16.45
N PHE A 133 2.81 4.72 -15.79
CA PHE A 133 3.38 3.54 -16.46
C PHE A 133 2.25 2.54 -16.76
N VAL A 134 1.35 2.90 -17.67
CA VAL A 134 0.05 2.20 -17.89
C VAL A 134 0.20 0.74 -18.31
N ASN A 135 1.30 0.36 -18.95
CA ASN A 135 1.59 -1.01 -19.37
C ASN A 135 2.50 -1.79 -18.41
N LEU A 136 2.93 -1.14 -17.32
CA LEU A 136 3.77 -1.76 -16.29
C LEU A 136 2.99 -2.86 -15.56
N LYS A 137 3.51 -4.09 -15.61
CA LYS A 137 2.88 -5.28 -15.01
C LYS A 137 3.49 -5.66 -13.68
N THR A 138 4.80 -5.47 -13.55
CA THR A 138 5.57 -5.87 -12.37
C THR A 138 6.68 -4.89 -12.08
N ILE A 139 6.95 -4.66 -10.79
CA ILE A 139 8.14 -3.98 -10.30
C ILE A 139 8.91 -4.96 -9.41
N ASN A 140 10.20 -5.12 -9.67
CA ASN A 140 11.11 -5.84 -8.80
C ASN A 140 12.04 -4.82 -8.15
N PHE A 141 11.79 -4.50 -6.88
CA PHE A 141 12.63 -3.59 -6.11
C PHE A 141 13.95 -4.22 -5.67
N GLY A 142 14.07 -5.56 -5.73
CA GLY A 142 15.22 -6.27 -5.23
C GLY A 142 15.49 -6.01 -3.75
N ASN A 143 16.74 -6.24 -3.34
CA ASN A 143 17.18 -5.92 -1.97
C ASN A 143 17.91 -4.58 -1.89
N CYS A 144 17.73 -3.71 -2.88
CA CYS A 144 18.53 -2.48 -3.02
C CYS A 144 17.69 -1.20 -3.04
N PHE A 145 16.37 -1.28 -3.13
CA PHE A 145 15.50 -0.09 -3.10
C PHE A 145 15.15 0.24 -1.65
N VAL A 146 15.40 1.47 -1.20
CA VAL A 146 15.20 1.91 0.19
C VAL A 146 14.41 3.22 0.22
N THR A 147 13.43 3.31 1.12
CA THR A 147 12.50 4.46 1.19
C THR A 147 12.54 5.23 2.52
N SER A 148 13.48 4.90 3.41
CA SER A 148 13.56 5.47 4.76
C SER A 148 13.72 6.99 4.83
N SER A 149 14.14 7.64 3.73
CA SER A 149 14.26 9.10 3.63
C SER A 149 13.05 9.77 2.95
N VAL A 150 12.07 8.99 2.50
CA VAL A 150 10.91 9.51 1.75
C VAL A 150 9.93 10.17 2.72
N THR A 151 9.53 11.40 2.38
CA THR A 151 8.54 12.18 3.14
C THR A 151 7.27 12.45 2.36
N GLN A 152 7.33 12.40 1.02
CA GLN A 152 6.20 12.62 0.12
C GLN A 152 6.09 11.44 -0.86
N MET A 153 4.90 10.84 -0.96
CA MET A 153 4.62 9.72 -1.85
C MET A 153 3.39 9.95 -2.76
N SER A 154 2.96 11.22 -2.90
CA SER A 154 1.75 11.55 -3.67
C SER A 154 1.80 10.93 -5.06
N GLY A 155 0.77 10.14 -5.42
CA GLY A 155 0.63 9.52 -6.72
C GLY A 155 1.77 8.62 -7.19
N MET A 156 2.58 8.08 -6.27
CA MET A 156 3.81 7.34 -6.63
C MET A 156 3.56 6.25 -7.68
N PHE A 157 2.45 5.52 -7.59
CA PHE A 157 2.06 4.48 -8.55
C PHE A 157 0.79 4.85 -9.34
N ALA A 158 0.32 6.10 -9.23
CA ALA A 158 -0.95 6.49 -9.84
C ALA A 158 -0.98 6.22 -11.34
N GLY A 159 -2.07 5.60 -11.82
CA GLY A 159 -2.24 5.27 -13.23
C GLY A 159 -1.40 4.10 -13.74
N CYS A 160 -0.77 3.30 -12.88
CA CYS A 160 -0.18 2.02 -13.27
C CYS A 160 -1.27 0.97 -13.53
N SER A 161 -2.10 1.21 -14.53
CA SER A 161 -3.37 0.49 -14.74
C SER A 161 -3.25 -0.99 -15.09
N SER A 162 -2.07 -1.45 -15.55
CA SER A 162 -1.78 -2.87 -15.84
C SER A 162 -1.10 -3.61 -14.68
N LEU A 163 -0.79 -2.93 -13.58
CA LEU A 163 -0.13 -3.53 -12.43
C LEU A 163 -1.10 -4.47 -11.70
N THR A 164 -0.75 -5.76 -11.57
CA THR A 164 -1.65 -6.77 -10.99
C THR A 164 -1.34 -7.12 -9.55
N GLY A 165 -0.12 -6.84 -9.10
CA GLY A 165 0.36 -7.01 -7.73
C GLY A 165 1.65 -6.22 -7.54
N LEU A 166 1.96 -5.91 -6.29
CA LEU A 166 3.11 -5.08 -5.93
C LEU A 166 3.65 -5.56 -4.58
N ASP A 167 4.95 -5.91 -4.56
CA ASP A 167 5.65 -6.24 -3.31
C ASP A 167 6.22 -4.96 -2.71
N LEU A 168 5.64 -4.53 -1.59
CA LEU A 168 6.02 -3.32 -0.86
C LEU A 168 6.74 -3.63 0.46
N SER A 169 7.17 -4.87 0.66
CA SER A 169 7.79 -5.32 1.92
C SER A 169 9.09 -4.58 2.28
N CYS A 170 9.75 -3.95 1.29
CA CYS A 170 10.94 -3.12 1.50
C CYS A 170 10.63 -1.63 1.78
N PHE A 171 9.34 -1.25 1.82
CA PHE A 171 8.97 0.15 2.03
C PHE A 171 8.95 0.50 3.52
N GLU A 172 9.73 1.51 3.88
CA GLU A 172 9.70 2.18 5.17
C GLU A 172 8.98 3.52 5.01
N THR A 173 7.84 3.70 5.69
CA THR A 173 6.95 4.86 5.47
C THR A 173 6.81 5.76 6.70
N SER A 174 7.54 5.50 7.77
CA SER A 174 7.43 6.24 9.04
C SER A 174 7.72 7.75 8.95
N ALA A 175 8.44 8.19 7.90
CA ALA A 175 8.69 9.61 7.65
C ALA A 175 7.67 10.26 6.68
N VAL A 176 6.76 9.46 6.10
CA VAL A 176 5.83 9.93 5.06
C VAL A 176 4.68 10.74 5.68
N THR A 177 4.43 11.90 5.13
CA THR A 177 3.35 12.81 5.57
C THR A 177 2.23 12.95 4.55
N ASP A 178 2.47 12.61 3.28
CA ASP A 178 1.54 12.72 2.18
C ASP A 178 1.48 11.42 1.37
N MET A 179 0.29 10.81 1.35
CA MET A 179 -0.04 9.60 0.60
C MET A 179 -1.20 9.84 -0.39
N TYR A 180 -1.42 11.09 -0.82
CA TYR A 180 -2.43 11.42 -1.83
C TYR A 180 -2.28 10.51 -3.06
N GLY A 181 -3.35 9.80 -3.42
CA GLY A 181 -3.44 9.05 -4.68
C GLY A 181 -2.35 8.01 -4.93
N VAL A 182 -1.64 7.50 -3.92
CA VAL A 182 -0.48 6.59 -4.10
C VAL A 182 -0.78 5.48 -5.08
N PHE A 183 -1.95 4.86 -5.03
CA PHE A 183 -2.39 3.77 -5.91
C PHE A 183 -3.56 4.18 -6.81
N SER A 184 -3.86 5.48 -6.92
CA SER A 184 -4.99 5.94 -7.74
C SER A 184 -4.92 5.38 -9.16
N SER A 185 -6.06 4.92 -9.68
CA SER A 185 -6.19 4.35 -11.03
C SER A 185 -5.30 3.13 -11.33
N CYS A 186 -4.89 2.38 -10.29
CA CYS A 186 -4.25 1.07 -10.43
C CYS A 186 -5.33 -0.01 -10.67
N GLY A 187 -6.07 0.11 -11.76
CA GLY A 187 -7.31 -0.61 -12.02
C GLY A 187 -7.20 -2.14 -12.12
N SER A 188 -6.00 -2.70 -12.32
CA SER A 188 -5.75 -4.16 -12.37
C SER A 188 -5.23 -4.76 -11.07
N LEU A 189 -4.94 -3.94 -10.03
CA LEU A 189 -4.52 -4.47 -8.74
C LEU A 189 -5.64 -5.28 -8.10
N THR A 190 -5.35 -6.53 -7.72
CA THR A 190 -6.33 -7.43 -7.09
C THR A 190 -6.17 -7.53 -5.58
N HIS A 191 -4.97 -7.29 -5.07
CA HIS A 191 -4.62 -7.27 -3.66
C HIS A 191 -3.38 -6.41 -3.42
N LEU A 192 -3.25 -5.87 -2.21
CA LEU A 192 -2.07 -5.15 -1.71
C LEU A 192 -1.80 -5.61 -0.28
N ASP A 193 -0.53 -5.90 0.03
CA ASP A 193 -0.07 -6.05 1.40
C ASP A 193 0.54 -4.73 1.87
N LEU A 194 -0.12 -4.07 2.82
CA LEU A 194 0.26 -2.79 3.40
C LEU A 194 0.59 -2.91 4.89
N THR A 195 0.80 -4.13 5.38
CA THR A 195 1.06 -4.39 6.82
C THR A 195 2.37 -3.77 7.32
N SER A 196 3.31 -3.49 6.40
CA SER A 196 4.58 -2.79 6.72
C SER A 196 4.44 -1.27 6.78
N PHE A 197 3.30 -0.69 6.35
CA PHE A 197 3.14 0.76 6.30
C PHE A 197 2.91 1.34 7.69
N ASP A 198 3.77 2.26 8.09
CA ASP A 198 3.56 3.15 9.23
C ASP A 198 2.94 4.46 8.69
N THR A 199 1.69 4.70 9.07
CA THR A 199 0.92 5.85 8.59
C THR A 199 0.73 6.93 9.65
N SER A 200 1.38 6.81 10.82
CA SER A 200 1.18 7.68 11.98
C SER A 200 1.45 9.17 11.74
N ASN A 201 2.29 9.49 10.74
CA ASN A 201 2.62 10.86 10.36
C ASN A 201 1.83 11.35 9.12
N VAL A 202 1.00 10.51 8.51
CA VAL A 202 0.27 10.87 7.29
C VAL A 202 -0.88 11.83 7.59
N THR A 203 -0.96 12.91 6.85
CA THR A 203 -2.00 13.94 6.98
C THR A 203 -2.99 13.95 5.82
N ASP A 204 -2.59 13.43 4.65
CA ASP A 204 -3.42 13.34 3.45
C ASP A 204 -3.42 11.90 2.92
N MET A 205 -4.60 11.26 2.92
CA MET A 205 -4.87 9.96 2.32
C MET A 205 -5.92 10.04 1.20
N SER A 206 -6.22 11.25 0.75
CA SER A 206 -7.23 11.45 -0.28
C SER A 206 -6.87 10.70 -1.57
N SER A 207 -7.85 10.11 -2.22
CA SER A 207 -7.72 9.31 -3.45
C SER A 207 -6.73 8.12 -3.38
N MET A 208 -6.29 7.68 -2.19
CA MET A 208 -5.21 6.67 -2.06
C MET A 208 -5.48 5.41 -2.88
N PHE A 209 -6.73 4.95 -2.95
CA PHE A 209 -7.16 3.77 -3.70
C PHE A 209 -8.20 4.09 -4.78
N ASP A 210 -8.39 5.38 -5.11
CA ASP A 210 -9.33 5.80 -6.15
C ASP A 210 -9.09 5.04 -7.46
N GLY A 211 -10.15 4.48 -8.06
CA GLY A 211 -10.05 3.72 -9.31
C GLY A 211 -9.34 2.37 -9.20
N CYS A 212 -9.13 1.81 -8.01
CA CYS A 212 -8.63 0.45 -7.81
C CYS A 212 -9.74 -0.59 -8.08
N ARG A 213 -10.24 -0.64 -9.31
CA ARG A 213 -11.47 -1.34 -9.71
C ARG A 213 -11.47 -2.84 -9.50
N SER A 214 -10.31 -3.48 -9.54
CA SER A 214 -10.17 -4.94 -9.41
C SER A 214 -9.81 -5.39 -8.01
N LEU A 215 -9.65 -4.47 -7.05
CA LEU A 215 -9.26 -4.79 -5.69
C LEU A 215 -10.38 -5.56 -4.99
N THR A 216 -10.09 -6.80 -4.57
CA THR A 216 -11.08 -7.70 -3.96
C THR A 216 -10.94 -7.85 -2.46
N SER A 217 -9.81 -7.43 -1.90
CA SER A 217 -9.55 -7.40 -0.46
C SER A 217 -8.53 -6.32 -0.14
N LEU A 218 -8.67 -5.70 1.03
CA LEU A 218 -7.76 -4.68 1.53
C LEU A 218 -7.77 -4.73 3.06
N ASP A 219 -6.61 -5.00 3.66
CA ASP A 219 -6.43 -4.96 5.12
C ASP A 219 -5.75 -3.64 5.50
N LEU A 220 -6.49 -2.81 6.24
CA LEU A 220 -6.06 -1.51 6.75
C LEU A 220 -6.02 -1.48 8.28
N THR A 221 -6.04 -2.64 8.94
CA THR A 221 -6.09 -2.72 10.41
C THR A 221 -4.83 -2.18 11.09
N SER A 222 -3.70 -2.09 10.36
CA SER A 222 -2.45 -1.49 10.82
C SER A 222 -2.39 0.04 10.65
N PHE A 223 -3.34 0.64 9.92
CA PHE A 223 -3.29 2.08 9.65
C PHE A 223 -3.62 2.89 10.90
N ASP A 224 -2.72 3.80 11.25
CA ASP A 224 -2.97 4.89 12.19
C ASP A 224 -3.40 6.13 11.39
N THR A 225 -4.66 6.53 11.54
CA THR A 225 -5.24 7.68 10.83
C THR A 225 -5.42 8.91 11.73
N SER A 226 -4.89 8.87 12.96
CA SER A 226 -5.07 9.93 13.96
C SER A 226 -4.50 11.30 13.57
N SER A 227 -3.67 11.35 12.52
CA SER A 227 -3.13 12.61 11.96
C SER A 227 -3.80 13.04 10.66
N VAL A 228 -4.68 12.21 10.08
CA VAL A 228 -5.27 12.45 8.76
C VAL A 228 -6.34 13.54 8.82
N THR A 229 -6.28 14.47 7.87
CA THR A 229 -7.23 15.59 7.73
C THR A 229 -8.08 15.50 6.47
N ASP A 230 -7.63 14.77 5.45
CA ASP A 230 -8.33 14.57 4.18
C ASP A 230 -8.40 13.08 3.82
N MET A 231 -9.61 12.54 3.67
CA MET A 231 -9.92 11.18 3.22
C MET A 231 -10.84 11.21 1.98
N SER A 232 -10.95 12.35 1.30
CA SER A 232 -11.82 12.48 0.13
C SER A 232 -11.41 11.48 -0.97
N SER A 233 -12.37 10.85 -1.60
CA SER A 233 -12.20 9.86 -2.67
C SER A 233 -11.31 8.65 -2.31
N MET A 234 -11.02 8.39 -1.02
CA MET A 234 -10.03 7.37 -0.63
C MET A 234 -10.32 5.99 -1.25
N PHE A 235 -11.59 5.63 -1.42
CA PHE A 235 -12.05 4.36 -2.00
C PHE A 235 -12.98 4.57 -3.21
N ASP A 236 -12.98 5.75 -3.82
CA ASP A 236 -13.81 6.03 -4.99
C ASP A 236 -13.50 5.01 -6.11
N ASP A 237 -14.54 4.51 -6.79
CA ASP A 237 -14.38 3.53 -7.87
C ASP A 237 -13.69 2.19 -7.45
N CYS A 238 -13.69 1.83 -6.15
CA CYS A 238 -13.29 0.50 -5.67
C CYS A 238 -14.39 -0.54 -5.93
N MET A 239 -14.71 -0.75 -7.21
CA MET A 239 -15.92 -1.45 -7.67
C MET A 239 -16.03 -2.91 -7.22
N SER A 240 -14.91 -3.61 -6.99
CA SER A 240 -14.88 -5.05 -6.70
C SER A 240 -14.68 -5.38 -5.22
N LEU A 241 -14.66 -4.38 -4.33
CA LEU A 241 -14.39 -4.56 -2.91
C LEU A 241 -15.68 -4.89 -2.15
N PRO A 242 -15.88 -6.15 -1.68
CA PRO A 242 -17.16 -6.55 -1.09
C PRO A 242 -17.29 -6.18 0.39
N HIS A 243 -16.17 -6.02 1.07
CA HIS A 243 -16.08 -5.71 2.49
C HIS A 243 -14.91 -4.79 2.76
N LEU A 244 -15.08 -3.89 3.74
CA LEU A 244 -14.05 -2.97 4.19
C LEU A 244 -14.14 -2.86 5.72
N ASN A 245 -13.03 -3.16 6.40
CA ASN A 245 -12.91 -3.04 7.85
C ASN A 245 -12.16 -1.75 8.19
N LEU A 246 -12.86 -0.76 8.74
CA LEU A 246 -12.33 0.56 9.12
C LEU A 246 -12.41 0.80 10.63
N THR A 247 -12.50 -0.25 11.44
CA THR A 247 -12.64 -0.14 12.89
C THR A 247 -11.41 0.47 13.60
N SER A 248 -10.24 0.45 12.94
CA SER A 248 -9.00 1.10 13.43
C SER A 248 -8.93 2.59 13.12
N PHE A 249 -9.81 3.11 12.24
CA PHE A 249 -9.72 4.50 11.79
C PHE A 249 -10.14 5.48 12.88
N ASP A 250 -9.27 6.41 13.20
CA ASP A 250 -9.55 7.63 13.95
C ASP A 250 -9.80 8.77 12.95
N THR A 251 -11.03 9.28 12.91
CA THR A 251 -11.43 10.34 11.98
C THR A 251 -11.62 11.69 12.67
N SER A 252 -11.20 11.82 13.92
CA SER A 252 -11.45 13.01 14.75
C SER A 252 -10.84 14.30 14.18
N LYS A 253 -9.83 14.21 13.28
CA LYS A 253 -9.24 15.38 12.61
C LYS A 253 -9.68 15.55 11.16
N VAL A 254 -10.46 14.61 10.61
CA VAL A 254 -10.86 14.64 9.21
C VAL A 254 -11.85 15.77 8.96
N THR A 255 -11.60 16.54 7.91
CA THR A 255 -12.46 17.67 7.49
C THR A 255 -13.14 17.45 6.15
N ASP A 256 -12.61 16.55 5.30
CA ASP A 256 -13.16 16.20 4.00
C ASP A 256 -13.30 14.68 3.83
N MET A 257 -14.53 14.23 3.55
CA MET A 257 -14.91 12.85 3.25
C MET A 257 -15.71 12.76 1.94
N ALA A 258 -15.62 13.80 1.08
CA ALA A 258 -16.34 13.79 -0.18
C ALA A 258 -15.93 12.60 -1.05
N PHE A 259 -16.89 11.95 -1.69
CA PHE A 259 -16.68 10.81 -2.60
C PHE A 259 -16.00 9.58 -1.97
N MET A 260 -15.81 9.53 -0.64
CA MET A 260 -14.95 8.53 0.00
C MET A 260 -15.26 7.09 -0.39
N PHE A 261 -16.54 6.75 -0.62
CA PHE A 261 -17.00 5.41 -1.00
C PHE A 261 -17.82 5.43 -2.31
N THR A 262 -17.75 6.49 -3.09
CA THR A 262 -18.49 6.59 -4.36
C THR A 262 -18.15 5.40 -5.26
N SER A 263 -19.15 4.84 -5.93
CA SER A 263 -18.97 3.71 -6.86
C SER A 263 -18.35 2.44 -6.25
N CYS A 264 -18.44 2.25 -4.94
CA CYS A 264 -18.09 0.97 -4.29
C CYS A 264 -19.20 -0.07 -4.58
N ASN A 265 -19.30 -0.51 -5.84
CA ASN A 265 -20.46 -1.22 -6.35
C ASN A 265 -20.71 -2.59 -5.69
N SER A 266 -19.65 -3.30 -5.27
CA SER A 266 -19.77 -4.61 -4.63
C SER A 266 -19.91 -4.54 -3.11
N LEU A 267 -19.82 -3.35 -2.50
CA LEU A 267 -19.90 -3.18 -1.06
C LEU A 267 -21.36 -3.39 -0.60
N THR A 268 -21.60 -4.43 0.19
CA THR A 268 -22.96 -4.81 0.62
C THR A 268 -23.35 -4.26 1.98
N SER A 269 -22.38 -4.06 2.86
CA SER A 269 -22.53 -3.48 4.18
C SER A 269 -21.31 -2.70 4.61
N LEU A 270 -21.52 -1.63 5.40
CA LEU A 270 -20.44 -0.82 5.94
C LEU A 270 -20.79 -0.34 7.34
N ASP A 271 -19.89 -0.59 8.29
CA ASP A 271 -20.01 -0.09 9.67
C ASP A 271 -19.00 1.03 9.91
N LEU A 272 -19.50 2.24 10.12
CA LEU A 272 -18.74 3.45 10.42
C LEU A 272 -19.11 4.01 11.81
N SER A 273 -19.58 3.16 12.72
CA SER A 273 -19.99 3.56 14.06
C SER A 273 -18.84 4.09 14.95
N ASN A 274 -17.58 3.89 14.53
CA ASN A 274 -16.39 4.47 15.17
C ASN A 274 -15.98 5.84 14.59
N PHE A 275 -16.59 6.29 13.49
CA PHE A 275 -16.19 7.56 12.87
C PHE A 275 -16.67 8.75 13.69
N ASP A 276 -15.76 9.65 14.03
CA ASP A 276 -16.07 10.99 14.54
C ASP A 276 -16.13 11.96 13.35
N THR A 277 -17.32 12.47 13.07
CA THR A 277 -17.55 13.40 11.96
C THR A 277 -17.78 14.85 12.40
N SER A 278 -17.54 15.15 13.68
CA SER A 278 -17.80 16.46 14.27
C SER A 278 -17.00 17.61 13.61
N ASN A 279 -15.86 17.31 12.98
CA ASN A 279 -15.03 18.25 12.23
C ASN A 279 -15.23 18.20 10.70
N VAL A 280 -16.06 17.27 10.21
CA VAL A 280 -16.24 17.10 8.76
C VAL A 280 -17.12 18.21 8.20
N THR A 281 -16.62 18.88 7.17
CA THR A 281 -17.33 19.98 6.48
C THR A 281 -17.88 19.59 5.12
N ASN A 282 -17.37 18.49 4.53
CA ASN A 282 -17.71 18.06 3.19
C ASN A 282 -17.95 16.54 3.15
N MET A 283 -19.18 16.12 2.81
CA MET A 283 -19.63 14.73 2.62
C MET A 283 -20.29 14.55 1.25
N LEU A 284 -19.97 15.42 0.28
CA LEU A 284 -20.54 15.38 -1.07
C LEU A 284 -20.36 13.99 -1.69
N TRP A 285 -21.45 13.36 -2.17
CA TRP A 285 -21.42 12.06 -2.87
C TRP A 285 -20.78 10.89 -2.06
N MET A 286 -20.64 11.00 -0.75
CA MET A 286 -19.82 10.07 0.06
C MET A 286 -20.14 8.58 -0.20
N PHE A 287 -21.40 8.23 -0.43
CA PHE A 287 -21.88 6.87 -0.73
C PHE A 287 -22.55 6.79 -2.12
N GLY A 288 -22.37 7.80 -2.96
CA GLY A 288 -22.99 7.82 -4.28
C GLY A 288 -22.66 6.57 -5.12
N LEU A 289 -23.63 6.05 -5.89
CA LEU A 289 -23.45 4.91 -6.81
C LEU A 289 -23.06 3.57 -6.12
N CYS A 290 -23.29 3.42 -4.82
CA CYS A 290 -23.11 2.15 -4.12
C CYS A 290 -24.31 1.22 -4.39
N TYR A 291 -24.32 0.57 -5.56
CA TYR A 291 -25.50 -0.15 -6.05
C TYR A 291 -25.90 -1.37 -5.22
N ASP A 292 -24.95 -2.05 -4.57
CA ASP A 292 -25.22 -3.28 -3.80
C ASP A 292 -25.26 -3.02 -2.28
N LEU A 293 -25.12 -1.75 -1.83
CA LEU A 293 -25.11 -1.41 -0.40
C LEU A 293 -26.50 -1.53 0.20
N THR A 294 -26.71 -2.53 1.05
CA THR A 294 -27.98 -2.84 1.71
C THR A 294 -28.07 -2.35 3.16
N SER A 295 -26.92 -2.32 3.87
CA SER A 295 -26.85 -1.95 5.29
C SER A 295 -25.71 -0.96 5.54
N LEU A 296 -25.98 0.12 6.29
CA LEU A 296 -25.02 1.17 6.60
C LEU A 296 -25.21 1.66 8.03
N ASN A 297 -24.16 1.60 8.83
CA ASN A 297 -24.19 2.07 10.22
C ASN A 297 -23.45 3.41 10.34
N LEU A 298 -24.21 4.48 10.54
CA LEU A 298 -23.78 5.86 10.76
C LEU A 298 -24.21 6.35 12.13
N SER A 299 -24.28 5.48 13.13
CA SER A 299 -24.85 5.82 14.45
C SER A 299 -24.08 6.89 15.22
N SER A 300 -22.79 7.09 14.89
CA SER A 300 -21.90 8.11 15.48
C SER A 300 -21.88 9.43 14.71
N PHE A 301 -22.48 9.48 13.51
CA PHE A 301 -22.35 10.64 12.63
C PHE A 301 -23.05 11.87 13.20
N ASP A 302 -22.33 13.00 13.17
CA ASP A 302 -22.80 14.34 13.45
C ASP A 302 -22.54 15.23 12.21
N ALA A 303 -23.61 15.65 11.55
CA ALA A 303 -23.53 16.52 10.37
C ALA A 303 -23.61 18.02 10.73
N SER A 304 -23.46 18.42 11.99
CA SER A 304 -23.66 19.82 12.42
C SER A 304 -22.66 20.78 11.76
N ALA A 305 -21.41 20.36 11.52
CA ALA A 305 -20.37 21.15 10.85
C ALA A 305 -20.42 21.04 9.31
N VAL A 306 -21.19 20.09 8.75
CA VAL A 306 -21.18 19.80 7.31
C VAL A 306 -21.83 20.94 6.53
N THR A 307 -21.12 21.46 5.54
CA THR A 307 -21.59 22.52 4.63
C THR A 307 -21.93 22.02 3.24
N LYS A 308 -21.34 20.87 2.81
CA LYS A 308 -21.61 20.21 1.53
C LYS A 308 -21.99 18.75 1.79
N MET A 309 -23.23 18.39 1.46
CA MET A 309 -23.76 17.04 1.69
C MET A 309 -24.69 16.59 0.54
N ASP A 310 -24.66 17.31 -0.59
CA ASP A 310 -25.53 16.99 -1.71
C ASP A 310 -25.21 15.59 -2.24
N ASP A 311 -26.26 14.87 -2.66
CA ASP A 311 -26.16 13.57 -3.32
C ASP A 311 -25.44 12.45 -2.54
N ILE A 312 -25.35 12.56 -1.19
CA ILE A 312 -24.61 11.61 -0.34
C ILE A 312 -25.04 10.15 -0.55
N PHE A 313 -26.30 9.88 -0.91
CA PHE A 313 -26.86 8.54 -1.17
C PHE A 313 -27.39 8.36 -2.59
N THR A 314 -26.99 9.19 -3.54
CA THR A 314 -27.48 9.10 -4.91
C THR A 314 -27.22 7.71 -5.48
N ARG A 315 -28.29 7.05 -5.99
CA ARG A 315 -28.25 5.69 -6.56
C ARG A 315 -27.87 4.58 -5.57
N CYS A 316 -28.07 4.78 -4.27
CA CYS A 316 -28.06 3.71 -3.26
C CYS A 316 -29.46 3.07 -3.20
N ASP A 317 -29.92 2.53 -4.34
CA ASP A 317 -31.33 2.15 -4.54
C ASP A 317 -31.76 0.96 -3.63
N VAL A 318 -30.80 0.11 -3.22
CA VAL A 318 -31.05 -1.08 -2.39
C VAL A 318 -30.76 -0.87 -0.90
N LEU A 319 -30.29 0.30 -0.49
CA LEU A 319 -30.03 0.62 0.92
C LEU A 319 -31.33 0.69 1.72
N THR A 320 -31.59 -0.32 2.54
CA THR A 320 -32.81 -0.46 3.34
C THR A 320 -32.58 -0.45 4.83
N ASP A 321 -31.37 -0.79 5.28
CA ASP A 321 -30.97 -0.82 6.68
C ASP A 321 -29.95 0.29 6.94
N LEU A 322 -30.47 1.47 7.34
CA LEU A 322 -29.66 2.63 7.72
C LEU A 322 -29.81 2.90 9.21
N ASN A 323 -28.72 2.70 9.97
CA ASN A 323 -28.64 3.10 11.37
C ASN A 323 -28.03 4.50 11.47
N CYS A 324 -28.84 5.53 11.63
CA CYS A 324 -28.43 6.93 11.73
C CYS A 324 -29.41 7.71 12.60
N SER A 325 -28.91 8.65 13.41
CA SER A 325 -29.72 9.54 14.24
C SER A 325 -29.71 11.01 13.78
N ASP A 326 -28.76 11.39 12.91
CA ASP A 326 -28.65 12.77 12.42
C ASP A 326 -29.81 13.11 11.46
N ALA A 327 -30.54 14.19 11.77
CA ALA A 327 -31.74 14.59 11.03
C ALA A 327 -31.43 15.09 9.61
N ARG A 328 -30.25 15.66 9.37
CA ARG A 328 -29.84 16.17 8.05
C ARG A 328 -29.53 14.99 7.12
N ILE A 329 -28.79 13.99 7.64
CA ILE A 329 -28.45 12.77 6.91
C ILE A 329 -29.74 11.98 6.58
N LEU A 330 -30.66 11.83 7.54
CA LEU A 330 -31.94 11.16 7.32
C LEU A 330 -32.81 11.86 6.28
N LYS A 331 -32.71 13.18 6.18
CA LYS A 331 -33.41 13.95 5.14
C LYS A 331 -32.84 13.61 3.75
N GLU A 332 -31.52 13.60 3.59
CA GLU A 332 -30.90 13.22 2.29
C GLU A 332 -31.19 11.76 1.94
N TYR A 333 -31.17 10.84 2.91
CA TYR A 333 -31.58 9.45 2.70
C TYR A 333 -33.03 9.33 2.19
N SER A 334 -33.94 10.17 2.68
CA SER A 334 -35.35 10.19 2.23
C SER A 334 -35.51 10.75 0.83
N ASN A 335 -34.60 11.60 0.38
CA ASN A 335 -34.62 12.27 -0.91
C ASN A 335 -33.85 11.50 -2.01
N ARG A 336 -33.12 10.41 -1.62
CA ARG A 336 -32.33 9.64 -2.59
C ARG A 336 -33.19 9.06 -3.72
N ARG A 337 -32.73 9.11 -4.95
CA ARG A 337 -33.37 8.57 -6.14
C ARG A 337 -32.32 7.97 -7.09
#